data_81daa1f13b312aa62211223c17374310
#
_entry.id   81daa1f13b312aa62211223c17374310
#
_cell.length_a   1.000
_cell.length_b   1.000
_cell.length_c   1.000
_cell.angle_alpha   90.00
_cell.angle_beta   90.00
_cell.angle_gamma   90.00
#
_symmetry.space_group_name_H-M   'P 1'
#
loop_
_entity.id
_entity.type
_entity.pdbx_description
1 polymer ?
#
loop_
_entity_poly.entity_id
_entity_poly.type
_entity_poly.pdbx_seq_one_letter_code
_entity_poly.pdbx_strand_id
1 'polypeptide(L)'
;MKKIIALVAVVAMFAAFSISIVGKKLPSVGYVLVGPHTDGGWSMRHHQGFQSLTKHGYEVSMVEMVPEAESQKVFRKLARKHDIVFATSFGYMDPMVKAAAKNPDTIFMHATGY
;
A
#
# COMPACT_ATOMS: atom_id res chain seq x y z
N MET A 1 -12.45 -18.75 -51.05
CA MET A 1 -11.50 -17.73 -50.61
C MET A 1 -12.15 -16.57 -49.86
N LYS A 2 -13.19 -15.90 -50.36
CA LYS A 2 -13.81 -14.76 -49.64
C LYS A 2 -14.42 -15.14 -48.27
N LYS A 3 -14.95 -16.33 -48.08
CA LYS A 3 -15.54 -16.80 -46.82
C LYS A 3 -14.47 -17.12 -45.76
N ILE A 4 -13.28 -17.60 -46.16
CA ILE A 4 -12.16 -17.88 -45.28
C ILE A 4 -11.53 -16.60 -44.78
N ILE A 5 -11.41 -15.57 -45.63
CA ILE A 5 -10.86 -14.25 -45.27
C ILE A 5 -11.78 -13.57 -44.24
N ALA A 6 -13.09 -13.67 -44.38
CA ALA A 6 -14.04 -13.14 -43.42
C ALA A 6 -13.95 -13.82 -42.06
N LEU A 7 -13.75 -15.14 -42.03
CA LEU A 7 -13.60 -15.90 -40.78
C LEU A 7 -12.31 -15.55 -40.04
N VAL A 8 -11.21 -15.38 -40.77
CA VAL A 8 -9.91 -14.97 -40.19
C VAL A 8 -9.98 -13.55 -39.60
N ALA A 9 -10.67 -12.62 -40.30
CA ALA A 9 -10.87 -11.26 -39.81
C ALA A 9 -11.70 -11.20 -38.53
N VAL A 10 -12.74 -12.03 -38.39
CA VAL A 10 -13.57 -12.11 -37.17
C VAL A 10 -12.77 -12.68 -36.02
N VAL A 11 -11.98 -13.74 -36.22
CA VAL A 11 -11.13 -14.32 -35.18
C VAL A 11 -10.04 -13.33 -34.73
N ALA A 12 -9.44 -12.58 -35.64
CA ALA A 12 -8.47 -11.55 -35.32
C ALA A 12 -9.08 -10.39 -34.51
N MET A 13 -10.33 -10.02 -34.80
CA MET A 13 -11.05 -8.97 -34.07
C MET A 13 -11.41 -9.40 -32.65
N PHE A 14 -11.77 -10.67 -32.43
CA PHE A 14 -11.98 -11.23 -31.09
C PHE A 14 -10.67 -11.36 -30.29
N ALA A 15 -9.57 -11.72 -30.92
CA ALA A 15 -8.27 -11.76 -30.26
C ALA A 15 -7.77 -10.36 -29.83
N ALA A 16 -8.06 -9.31 -30.61
CA ALA A 16 -7.71 -7.94 -30.24
C ALA A 16 -8.57 -7.37 -29.09
N PHE A 17 -9.78 -7.90 -28.87
CA PHE A 17 -10.66 -7.47 -27.77
C PHE A 17 -10.37 -8.17 -26.45
N SER A 18 -9.51 -9.19 -26.45
CA SER A 18 -9.12 -9.94 -25.22
C SER A 18 -7.98 -9.27 -24.44
N ILE A 19 -7.48 -8.12 -24.88
CA ILE A 19 -6.40 -7.40 -24.22
C ILE A 19 -6.99 -6.17 -23.57
N SER A 20 -7.29 -6.24 -22.32
CA SER A 20 -7.25 -5.16 -21.33
C SER A 20 -8.26 -5.33 -20.18
N ILE A 21 -8.26 -6.49 -19.53
CA ILE A 21 -8.64 -6.51 -18.12
C ILE A 21 -7.34 -6.79 -17.34
N VAL A 22 -6.38 -5.91 -17.47
CA VAL A 22 -5.37 -5.74 -16.42
C VAL A 22 -6.13 -5.02 -15.31
N GLY A 23 -6.64 -5.77 -14.34
CA GLY A 23 -7.26 -5.20 -13.16
C GLY A 23 -6.30 -4.19 -12.56
N LYS A 24 -6.75 -2.95 -12.30
CA LYS A 24 -5.93 -1.91 -11.68
C LYS A 24 -5.35 -2.48 -10.39
N LYS A 25 -4.04 -2.61 -10.30
CA LYS A 25 -3.35 -3.09 -9.09
C LYS A 25 -3.76 -2.19 -7.93
N LEU A 26 -4.22 -2.78 -6.82
CA LEU A 26 -4.51 -2.05 -5.60
C LEU A 26 -3.21 -1.46 -5.02
N PRO A 27 -3.26 -0.27 -4.39
CA PRO A 27 -2.08 0.31 -3.77
C PRO A 27 -1.55 -0.57 -2.64
N SER A 28 -0.25 -0.65 -2.52
CA SER A 28 0.42 -1.35 -1.41
C SER A 28 0.54 -0.44 -0.19
N VAL A 29 0.43 -1.02 1.02
CA VAL A 29 0.42 -0.28 2.28
C VAL A 29 1.50 -0.81 3.21
N GLY A 30 2.41 0.08 3.65
CA GLY A 30 3.32 -0.17 4.76
C GLY A 30 2.84 0.57 6.00
N TYR A 31 2.68 -0.09 7.14
CA TYR A 31 2.28 0.56 8.38
C TYR A 31 3.25 0.31 9.53
N VAL A 32 3.33 1.29 10.43
CA VAL A 32 4.27 1.30 11.54
C VAL A 32 3.52 1.42 12.86
N LEU A 33 3.84 0.51 13.78
CA LEU A 33 3.31 0.46 15.13
C LEU A 33 4.38 0.87 16.14
N VAL A 34 4.00 1.66 17.14
CA VAL A 34 4.89 2.08 18.23
C VAL A 34 5.14 0.95 19.21
N GLY A 35 4.17 0.10 19.46
CA GLY A 35 4.25 -1.08 20.31
C GLY A 35 4.09 -2.39 19.52
N PRO A 36 4.12 -3.54 20.22
CA PRO A 36 3.88 -4.82 19.60
C PRO A 36 2.41 -4.95 19.18
N HIS A 37 2.15 -5.64 18.07
CA HIS A 37 0.80 -5.90 17.58
C HIS A 37 -0.07 -6.73 18.54
N THR A 38 0.55 -7.26 19.59
CA THR A 38 -0.08 -8.08 20.65
C THR A 38 -0.27 -7.31 21.95
N ASP A 39 -0.17 -5.98 21.96
CA ASP A 39 -0.26 -5.14 23.17
C ASP A 39 -1.63 -5.14 23.86
N GLY A 40 -2.62 -5.79 23.28
CA GLY A 40 -3.99 -5.83 23.80
C GLY A 40 -4.76 -4.51 23.63
N GLY A 41 -4.16 -3.49 23.02
CA GLY A 41 -4.71 -2.14 22.99
C GLY A 41 -4.49 -1.44 21.65
N TRP A 42 -3.76 -0.33 21.68
CA TRP A 42 -3.55 0.59 20.55
C TRP A 42 -2.96 -0.07 19.32
N SER A 43 -1.78 -0.71 19.47
CA SER A 43 -1.10 -1.34 18.33
C SER A 43 -1.88 -2.52 17.79
N MET A 44 -2.47 -3.34 18.67
CA MET A 44 -3.30 -4.47 18.27
C MET A 44 -4.51 -4.02 17.44
N ARG A 45 -5.20 -2.95 17.83
CA ARG A 45 -6.38 -2.45 17.10
C ARG A 45 -6.03 -1.94 15.73
N HIS A 46 -4.92 -1.22 15.59
CA HIS A 46 -4.43 -0.79 14.28
C HIS A 46 -4.01 -1.98 13.42
N HIS A 47 -3.29 -2.95 13.98
CA HIS A 47 -2.93 -4.18 13.30
C HIS A 47 -4.16 -4.91 12.74
N GLN A 48 -5.21 -5.09 13.55
CA GLN A 48 -6.47 -5.73 13.12
C GLN A 48 -7.11 -4.98 11.95
N GLY A 49 -7.11 -3.65 11.99
CA GLY A 49 -7.60 -2.81 10.90
C GLY A 49 -6.82 -3.03 9.59
N PHE A 50 -5.49 -3.02 9.66
CA PHE A 50 -4.65 -3.27 8.48
C PHE A 50 -4.76 -4.70 7.97
N GLN A 51 -4.90 -5.70 8.85
CA GLN A 51 -5.13 -7.09 8.43
C GLN A 51 -6.46 -7.25 7.68
N SER A 52 -7.44 -6.40 7.92
CA SER A 52 -8.68 -6.44 7.14
C SER A 52 -8.46 -6.08 5.67
N LEU A 53 -7.47 -5.24 5.35
CA LEU A 53 -7.13 -4.87 3.98
C LEU A 53 -6.60 -6.07 3.16
N THR A 54 -5.87 -6.99 3.80
CA THR A 54 -5.37 -8.19 3.10
C THR A 54 -6.51 -9.06 2.60
N LYS A 55 -7.63 -9.11 3.32
CA LYS A 55 -8.84 -9.84 2.90
C LYS A 55 -9.49 -9.23 1.66
N HIS A 56 -9.21 -7.96 1.38
CA HIS A 56 -9.67 -7.24 0.19
C HIS A 56 -8.62 -7.19 -0.93
N GLY A 57 -7.53 -7.96 -0.81
CA GLY A 57 -6.52 -8.10 -1.85
C GLY A 57 -5.42 -7.03 -1.85
N TYR A 58 -5.35 -6.18 -0.81
CA TYR A 58 -4.24 -5.23 -0.66
C TYR A 58 -2.96 -5.95 -0.21
N GLU A 59 -1.83 -5.53 -0.74
CA GLU A 59 -0.51 -5.89 -0.23
C GLU A 59 -0.21 -5.03 0.99
N VAL A 60 0.00 -5.65 2.16
CA VAL A 60 0.19 -4.95 3.43
C VAL A 60 1.44 -5.45 4.14
N SER A 61 2.29 -4.53 4.58
CA SER A 61 3.52 -4.83 5.35
C SER A 61 3.53 -4.09 6.69
N MET A 62 3.93 -4.78 7.74
CA MET A 62 4.02 -4.23 9.10
C MET A 62 5.47 -4.05 9.54
N VAL A 63 5.76 -2.96 10.24
CA VAL A 63 6.93 -2.80 11.10
C VAL A 63 6.43 -2.38 12.48
N GLU A 64 6.80 -3.11 13.52
CA GLU A 64 6.35 -2.85 14.88
C GLU A 64 7.50 -2.51 15.82
N MET A 65 7.15 -2.00 17.02
CA MET A 65 8.13 -1.66 18.07
C MET A 65 9.21 -0.69 17.58
N VAL A 66 8.84 0.28 16.74
CA VAL A 66 9.77 1.26 16.20
C VAL A 66 9.92 2.43 17.17
N PRO A 67 11.12 2.66 17.74
CA PRO A 67 11.40 3.87 18.52
C PRO A 67 11.16 5.14 17.68
N GLU A 68 10.63 6.19 18.28
CA GLU A 68 10.34 7.45 17.59
C GLU A 68 11.58 8.03 16.90
N ALA A 69 12.74 7.94 17.53
CA ALA A 69 14.00 8.41 16.97
C ALA A 69 14.43 7.67 15.67
N GLU A 70 13.98 6.43 15.49
CA GLU A 70 14.27 5.60 14.30
C GLU A 70 13.18 5.68 13.22
N SER A 71 12.04 6.25 13.56
CA SER A 71 10.83 6.19 12.75
C SER A 71 10.99 6.83 11.36
N GLN A 72 11.67 7.96 11.24
CA GLN A 72 11.90 8.63 9.95
C GLN A 72 12.63 7.73 8.95
N LYS A 73 13.63 6.98 9.43
CA LYS A 73 14.38 6.03 8.59
C LYS A 73 13.50 4.87 8.13
N VAL A 74 12.64 4.38 9.01
CA VAL A 74 11.69 3.30 8.71
C VAL A 74 10.66 3.78 7.68
N PHE A 75 10.08 4.98 7.85
CA PHE A 75 9.14 5.56 6.89
C PHE A 75 9.73 5.70 5.49
N ARG A 76 10.95 6.19 5.38
CA ARG A 76 11.65 6.31 4.10
C ARG A 76 11.95 4.95 3.46
N LYS A 77 12.23 3.93 4.26
CA LYS A 77 12.42 2.56 3.76
C LYS A 77 11.12 1.97 3.22
N LEU A 78 10.02 2.19 3.93
CA LEU A 78 8.69 1.74 3.48
C LEU A 78 8.23 2.50 2.23
N ALA A 79 8.47 3.80 2.16
CA ALA A 79 8.09 4.64 1.01
C ALA A 79 8.73 4.18 -0.32
N ARG A 80 9.90 3.54 -0.26
CA ARG A 80 10.52 2.95 -1.45
C ARG A 80 9.87 1.66 -1.96
N LYS A 81 8.99 1.07 -1.18
CA LYS A 81 8.39 -0.24 -1.45
C LYS A 81 6.87 -0.23 -1.51
N HIS A 82 6.26 0.83 -1.00
CA HIS A 82 4.80 0.93 -0.85
C HIS A 82 4.28 2.25 -1.39
N ASP A 83 3.04 2.22 -1.87
CA ASP A 83 2.33 3.41 -2.35
C ASP A 83 1.82 4.27 -1.21
N ILE A 84 1.52 3.64 -0.07
CA ILE A 84 1.01 4.30 1.15
C ILE A 84 1.87 3.87 2.34
N VAL A 85 2.26 4.85 3.17
CA VAL A 85 2.90 4.62 4.48
C VAL A 85 2.01 5.19 5.57
N PHE A 86 1.66 4.37 6.55
CA PHE A 86 0.78 4.75 7.66
C PHE A 86 1.49 4.60 9.00
N ALA A 87 1.33 5.57 9.90
CA ALA A 87 1.93 5.54 11.24
C ALA A 87 0.93 5.88 12.34
N THR A 88 1.18 5.40 13.55
CA THR A 88 0.19 5.32 14.64
C THR A 88 0.70 5.82 15.99
N SER A 89 1.48 6.91 16.04
CA SER A 89 1.95 7.52 17.30
C SER A 89 2.12 9.02 17.16
N PHE A 90 1.87 9.77 18.23
CA PHE A 90 2.15 11.22 18.30
C PHE A 90 3.61 11.56 17.96
N GLY A 91 4.56 10.79 18.50
CA GLY A 91 5.97 11.01 18.25
C GLY A 91 6.41 10.71 16.81
N TYR A 92 5.53 10.15 16.01
CA TYR A 92 5.79 9.90 14.58
C TYR A 92 5.43 11.08 13.68
N MET A 93 4.75 12.14 14.17
CA MET A 93 4.30 13.26 13.34
C MET A 93 5.45 13.94 12.60
N ASP A 94 6.38 14.55 13.31
CA ASP A 94 7.51 15.28 12.72
C ASP A 94 8.40 14.36 11.84
N PRO A 95 8.79 13.16 12.29
CA PRO A 95 9.50 12.22 11.44
C PRO A 95 8.76 11.88 10.14
N MET A 96 7.44 11.76 10.19
CA MET A 96 6.63 11.44 9.02
C MET A 96 6.56 12.61 8.04
N VAL A 97 6.37 13.84 8.51
CA VAL A 97 6.42 15.05 7.67
C VAL A 97 7.76 15.17 6.95
N LYS A 98 8.87 14.93 7.66
CA LYS A 98 10.22 14.95 7.08
C LYS A 98 10.43 13.84 6.05
N ALA A 99 9.86 12.67 6.28
CA ALA A 99 9.91 11.56 5.32
C ALA A 99 9.08 11.86 4.08
N ALA A 100 7.87 12.40 4.24
CA ALA A 100 6.96 12.76 3.17
C ALA A 100 7.56 13.81 2.22
N ALA A 101 8.21 14.84 2.77
CA ALA A 101 8.87 15.88 1.98
C ALA A 101 9.95 15.34 1.02
N LYS A 102 10.51 14.17 1.31
CA LYS A 102 11.56 13.53 0.50
C LYS A 102 11.06 12.36 -0.36
N ASN A 103 9.79 12.03 -0.27
CA ASN A 103 9.16 10.93 -1.02
C ASN A 103 7.79 11.36 -1.57
N PRO A 104 7.78 12.31 -2.53
CA PRO A 104 6.54 12.94 -3.02
C PRO A 104 5.59 11.98 -3.74
N ASP A 105 6.10 10.84 -4.22
CA ASP A 105 5.29 9.83 -4.92
C ASP A 105 4.59 8.85 -3.99
N THR A 106 4.84 8.94 -2.67
CA THR A 106 4.23 8.09 -1.66
C THR A 106 3.20 8.88 -0.86
N ILE A 107 2.05 8.29 -0.60
CA ILE A 107 1.02 8.85 0.29
C ILE A 107 1.39 8.52 1.74
N PHE A 108 1.49 9.54 2.56
CA PHE A 108 1.71 9.37 4.00
C PHE A 108 0.45 9.68 4.77
N MET A 109 0.07 8.78 5.68
CA MET A 109 -1.11 8.90 6.52
C MET A 109 -0.73 8.70 7.99
N HIS A 110 -1.38 9.42 8.88
CA HIS A 110 -1.06 9.41 10.30
C HIS A 110 -2.32 9.33 11.16
N ALA A 111 -2.34 8.42 12.13
CA ALA A 111 -3.32 8.41 13.18
C ALA A 111 -2.84 9.25 14.36
N THR A 112 -3.72 10.11 14.90
CA THR A 112 -3.45 11.01 16.05
C THR A 112 -2.53 12.20 15.74
N GLY A 113 -2.38 12.58 14.49
CA GLY A 113 -1.78 13.86 14.11
C GLY A 113 -2.70 15.06 14.43
N TYR A 114 -2.14 16.24 14.70
CA TYR A 114 -2.85 17.51 14.90
C TYR A 114 -2.15 18.64 14.15
#